data_36d09250de547bdb2f56d33419a85be2
#
_entry.id   36d09250de547bdb2f56d33419a85be2
#
_cell.length_a   1.000
_cell.length_b   1.000
_cell.length_c   1.000
_cell.angle_alpha   90.00
_cell.angle_beta   90.00
_cell.angle_gamma   90.00
#
_symmetry.space_group_name_H-M   'P 1'
#
loop_
_entity.id
_entity.type
_entity.pdbx_description
1 polymer ?
#
loop_
_entity_poly.entity_id
_entity_poly.type
_entity_poly.pdbx_seq_one_letter_code
_entity_poly.pdbx_strand_id
1 'polypeptide(L)'
;MARVRERVQRPPTSGNGYQYRQWAMEVAGVGSAKVAELPGGPGTVGVTLVDSNDRAPSEEIVEAVTAHIEEERPIGAAVTVTAAGEREVTVAAQVSLTGGAGAGAVQDAFRAALAGYLHTLIEGKYGAVYYKPADDQPYTLLYNRVLALLLNVEGVENFASLTVNGGTADVTIQAGEIPVLGEVSVT
;
A
#
# COMPACT_ATOMS: atom_id res chain seq x y z
N MET A 1 19.38 4.28 -0.41
CA MET A 1 19.90 3.20 -1.31
C MET A 1 18.83 2.72 -2.31
N ALA A 2 17.57 2.47 -1.94
CA ALA A 2 16.51 2.02 -2.86
C ALA A 2 16.26 2.99 -4.03
N ARG A 3 16.11 4.29 -3.77
CA ARG A 3 15.88 5.33 -4.80
C ARG A 3 17.02 5.43 -5.85
N VAL A 4 18.28 5.24 -5.43
CA VAL A 4 19.43 5.27 -6.37
C VAL A 4 19.42 4.04 -7.27
N ARG A 5 19.08 2.88 -6.72
CA ARG A 5 18.98 1.63 -7.47
C ARG A 5 17.85 1.67 -8.50
N GLU A 6 16.71 2.26 -8.13
CA GLU A 6 15.58 2.46 -9.03
C GLU A 6 15.93 3.37 -10.22
N ARG A 7 16.61 4.49 -9.98
CA ARG A 7 17.08 5.41 -11.05
C ARG A 7 18.03 4.77 -12.04
N VAL A 8 18.88 3.85 -11.60
CA VAL A 8 19.83 3.15 -12.48
C VAL A 8 19.17 2.05 -13.29
N GLN A 9 18.21 1.33 -12.70
CA GLN A 9 17.52 0.22 -13.35
C GLN A 9 16.34 0.64 -14.24
N ARG A 10 15.74 1.81 -13.96
CA ARG A 10 14.55 2.33 -14.61
C ARG A 10 14.70 3.82 -14.87
N PRO A 11 15.54 4.22 -15.85
CA PRO A 11 15.85 5.64 -16.05
C PRO A 11 14.59 6.42 -16.41
N PRO A 12 14.28 7.49 -15.67
CA PRO A 12 13.22 8.42 -16.02
C PRO A 12 13.67 9.20 -17.25
N THR A 13 12.95 9.10 -18.35
CA THR A 13 13.26 9.81 -19.60
C THR A 13 11.99 10.19 -20.35
N SER A 14 12.00 11.40 -20.91
CA SER A 14 11.02 11.86 -21.92
C SER A 14 9.54 11.70 -21.52
N GLY A 15 9.20 11.86 -20.24
CA GLY A 15 7.81 11.76 -19.79
C GLY A 15 7.27 10.32 -19.73
N ASN A 16 8.14 9.32 -19.50
CA ASN A 16 7.67 7.96 -19.24
C ASN A 16 7.06 7.84 -17.82
N GLY A 17 6.33 6.75 -17.55
CA GLY A 17 5.66 6.55 -16.26
C GLY A 17 6.60 6.61 -15.04
N TYR A 18 7.86 6.19 -15.20
CA TYR A 18 8.86 6.29 -14.12
C TYR A 18 9.23 7.73 -13.80
N GLN A 19 9.18 8.63 -14.77
CA GLN A 19 9.43 10.04 -14.56
C GLN A 19 8.27 10.70 -13.79
N TYR A 20 7.01 10.40 -14.14
CA TYR A 20 5.85 10.85 -13.38
C TYR A 20 5.89 10.34 -11.94
N ARG A 21 6.27 9.08 -11.73
CA ARG A 21 6.46 8.53 -10.40
C ARG A 21 7.56 9.27 -9.63
N GLN A 22 8.68 9.60 -10.28
CA GLN A 22 9.76 10.36 -9.65
C GLN A 22 9.28 11.74 -9.20
N TRP A 23 8.61 12.51 -10.07
CA TRP A 23 8.05 13.81 -9.71
C TRP A 23 7.09 13.73 -8.55
N ALA A 24 6.18 12.76 -8.54
CA ALA A 24 5.29 12.54 -7.41
C ALA A 24 6.05 12.29 -6.10
N MET A 25 7.12 11.48 -6.15
CA MET A 25 7.94 11.14 -4.98
C MET A 25 8.88 12.27 -4.50
N GLU A 26 9.02 13.35 -5.26
CA GLU A 26 9.79 14.55 -4.87
C GLU A 26 9.01 15.44 -3.91
N VAL A 27 7.68 15.35 -3.92
CA VAL A 27 6.81 16.12 -3.03
C VAL A 27 6.84 15.54 -1.61
N ALA A 28 7.02 16.41 -0.62
CA ALA A 28 7.03 16.02 0.78
C ALA A 28 5.67 15.43 1.21
N GLY A 29 5.71 14.34 1.99
CA GLY A 29 4.52 13.64 2.46
C GLY A 29 4.10 12.46 1.57
N VAL A 30 4.60 12.35 0.34
CA VAL A 30 4.38 11.18 -0.51
C VAL A 30 5.31 10.04 -0.11
N GLY A 31 4.74 8.92 0.28
CA GLY A 31 5.44 7.68 0.63
C GLY A 31 5.61 6.75 -0.57
N SER A 32 4.56 6.61 -1.38
CA SER A 32 4.59 5.81 -2.61
C SER A 32 3.64 6.38 -3.67
N ALA A 33 3.92 6.08 -4.94
CA ALA A 33 3.10 6.53 -6.06
C ALA A 33 3.03 5.45 -7.14
N LYS A 34 1.82 5.12 -7.55
CA LYS A 34 1.54 4.24 -8.68
C LYS A 34 1.22 5.07 -9.91
N VAL A 35 1.81 4.73 -11.03
CA VAL A 35 1.52 5.37 -12.32
C VAL A 35 0.87 4.36 -13.25
N ALA A 36 -0.27 4.75 -13.82
CA ALA A 36 -0.93 4.02 -14.90
C ALA A 36 -0.83 4.84 -16.18
N GLU A 37 -0.25 4.26 -17.23
CA GLU A 37 -0.21 4.87 -18.55
C GLU A 37 -1.52 4.58 -19.29
N LEU A 38 -2.03 5.58 -19.98
CA LEU A 38 -3.22 5.49 -20.85
C LEU A 38 -4.53 5.08 -20.15
N PRO A 39 -4.81 5.45 -18.88
CA PRO A 39 -6.03 5.02 -18.19
C PRO A 39 -7.31 5.52 -18.89
N GLY A 40 -7.25 6.65 -19.57
CA GLY A 40 -8.34 7.24 -20.36
C GLY A 40 -8.09 7.21 -21.88
N GLY A 41 -7.09 6.45 -22.35
CA GLY A 41 -6.67 6.39 -23.74
C GLY A 41 -5.39 7.17 -24.04
N PRO A 42 -5.02 7.32 -25.33
CA PRO A 42 -3.76 7.97 -25.73
C PRO A 42 -3.60 9.38 -25.14
N GLY A 43 -2.40 9.66 -24.62
CA GLY A 43 -2.05 10.96 -24.04
C GLY A 43 -2.52 11.16 -22.60
N THR A 44 -3.09 10.16 -21.92
CA THR A 44 -3.49 10.25 -20.53
C THR A 44 -2.52 9.53 -19.59
N VAL A 45 -2.32 10.08 -18.39
CA VAL A 45 -1.49 9.48 -17.31
C VAL A 45 -2.26 9.60 -16.01
N GLY A 46 -2.40 8.48 -15.28
CA GLY A 46 -2.97 8.45 -13.94
C GLY A 46 -1.86 8.27 -12.90
N VAL A 47 -1.86 9.08 -11.87
CA VAL A 47 -0.95 8.95 -10.73
C VAL A 47 -1.78 8.78 -9.46
N THR A 48 -1.63 7.64 -8.78
CA THR A 48 -2.33 7.37 -7.51
C THR A 48 -1.32 7.38 -6.38
N LEU A 49 -1.59 8.17 -5.36
CA LEU A 49 -0.66 8.48 -4.27
C LEU A 49 -0.99 7.74 -2.98
N VAL A 50 0.04 7.40 -2.25
CA VAL A 50 -0.01 6.94 -0.85
C VAL A 50 0.93 7.83 -0.04
N ASP A 51 0.54 8.22 1.17
CA ASP A 51 1.38 9.04 2.04
C ASP A 51 2.52 8.23 2.70
N SER A 52 3.39 8.92 3.44
CA SER A 52 4.53 8.31 4.14
C SER A 52 4.14 7.43 5.35
N ASN A 53 2.84 7.37 5.70
CA ASN A 53 2.29 6.57 6.80
C ASN A 53 1.41 5.42 6.29
N ASP A 54 1.50 5.07 4.99
CA ASP A 54 0.67 4.06 4.34
C ASP A 54 -0.84 4.39 4.40
N ARG A 55 -1.19 5.69 4.31
CA ARG A 55 -2.56 6.20 4.30
C ARG A 55 -2.86 6.93 3.00
N ALA A 56 -4.14 7.21 2.76
CA ALA A 56 -4.54 8.16 1.74
C ALA A 56 -3.94 9.54 2.07
N PRO A 57 -3.21 10.19 1.13
CA PRO A 57 -2.67 11.51 1.37
C PRO A 57 -3.79 12.56 1.50
N SER A 58 -3.50 13.65 2.22
CA SER A 58 -4.40 14.80 2.28
C SER A 58 -4.57 15.48 0.91
N GLU A 59 -5.65 16.23 0.76
CA GLU A 59 -5.92 17.01 -0.46
C GLU A 59 -4.76 17.97 -0.79
N GLU A 60 -4.15 18.59 0.22
CA GLU A 60 -2.99 19.47 0.07
C GLU A 60 -1.78 18.76 -0.58
N ILE A 61 -1.53 17.49 -0.24
CA ILE A 61 -0.46 16.71 -0.85
C ILE A 61 -0.82 16.38 -2.31
N VAL A 62 -2.07 16.03 -2.58
CA VAL A 62 -2.55 15.75 -3.95
C VAL A 62 -2.44 16.99 -4.84
N GLU A 63 -2.83 18.16 -4.33
CA GLU A 63 -2.71 19.44 -5.04
C GLU A 63 -1.24 19.80 -5.29
N ALA A 64 -0.37 19.64 -4.29
CA ALA A 64 1.07 19.92 -4.44
C ALA A 64 1.73 19.03 -5.49
N VAL A 65 1.39 17.73 -5.51
CA VAL A 65 1.87 16.79 -6.55
C VAL A 65 1.32 17.18 -7.92
N THR A 66 0.04 17.56 -7.99
CA THR A 66 -0.58 17.99 -9.26
C THR A 66 0.13 19.21 -9.82
N ALA A 67 0.36 20.24 -9.00
CA ALA A 67 1.07 21.45 -9.41
C ALA A 67 2.49 21.16 -9.88
N HIS A 68 3.23 20.35 -9.11
CA HIS A 68 4.60 19.97 -9.47
C HIS A 68 4.67 19.21 -10.80
N ILE A 69 3.77 18.25 -11.01
CA ILE A 69 3.72 17.50 -12.28
C ILE A 69 3.33 18.40 -13.44
N GLU A 70 2.39 19.34 -13.24
CA GLU A 70 1.99 20.30 -14.28
C GLU A 70 3.16 21.19 -14.77
N GLU A 71 4.08 21.56 -13.90
CA GLU A 71 5.27 22.35 -14.26
C GLU A 71 6.29 21.52 -15.05
N GLU A 72 6.40 20.23 -14.76
CA GLU A 72 7.47 19.38 -15.28
C GLU A 72 7.05 18.55 -16.50
N ARG A 73 5.75 18.26 -16.68
CA ARG A 73 5.26 17.34 -17.71
C ARG A 73 5.44 17.85 -19.14
N PRO A 74 5.65 16.94 -20.11
CA PRO A 74 5.64 17.28 -21.53
C PRO A 74 4.30 17.85 -21.99
N ILE A 75 4.34 18.74 -22.98
CA ILE A 75 3.15 19.28 -23.62
C ILE A 75 2.31 18.15 -24.22
N GLY A 76 0.99 18.17 -23.97
CA GLY A 76 0.03 17.25 -24.57
C GLY A 76 -0.32 16.03 -23.71
N ALA A 77 0.32 15.81 -22.57
CA ALA A 77 -0.12 14.79 -21.62
C ALA A 77 -1.25 15.33 -20.75
N ALA A 78 -2.35 14.58 -20.61
CA ALA A 78 -3.40 14.86 -19.62
C ALA A 78 -3.14 14.01 -18.37
N VAL A 79 -2.80 14.64 -17.26
CA VAL A 79 -2.44 13.94 -16.02
C VAL A 79 -3.57 14.07 -15.00
N THR A 80 -3.92 12.95 -14.37
CA THR A 80 -4.85 12.92 -13.25
C THR A 80 -4.12 12.38 -12.02
N VAL A 81 -4.06 13.18 -10.95
CA VAL A 81 -3.48 12.79 -9.67
C VAL A 81 -4.60 12.51 -8.67
N THR A 82 -4.56 11.38 -8.00
CA THR A 82 -5.58 10.96 -7.03
C THR A 82 -4.94 10.37 -5.78
N ALA A 83 -5.63 10.47 -4.64
CA ALA A 83 -5.31 9.68 -3.46
C ALA A 83 -5.76 8.23 -3.66
N ALA A 84 -5.06 7.27 -3.06
CA ALA A 84 -5.53 5.90 -2.96
C ALA A 84 -6.78 5.83 -2.06
N GLY A 85 -7.72 4.96 -2.39
CA GLY A 85 -8.81 4.61 -1.49
C GLY A 85 -8.30 3.77 -0.31
N GLU A 86 -8.93 3.90 0.87
CA GLU A 86 -8.56 3.07 2.02
C GLU A 86 -9.52 1.88 2.16
N ARG A 87 -8.94 0.68 2.28
CA ARG A 87 -9.66 -0.55 2.64
C ARG A 87 -9.26 -0.95 4.04
N GLU A 88 -10.14 -0.73 5.01
CA GLU A 88 -9.87 -1.10 6.40
C GLU A 88 -9.74 -2.62 6.56
N VAL A 89 -8.74 -3.03 7.33
CA VAL A 89 -8.43 -4.41 7.69
C VAL A 89 -8.54 -4.56 9.21
N THR A 90 -9.62 -5.19 9.65
CA THR A 90 -9.83 -5.53 11.07
C THR A 90 -9.48 -6.99 11.31
N VAL A 91 -8.86 -7.29 12.45
CA VAL A 91 -8.48 -8.67 12.81
C VAL A 91 -8.89 -8.96 14.25
N ALA A 92 -9.56 -10.10 14.44
CA ALA A 92 -9.86 -10.63 15.76
C ALA A 92 -9.33 -12.06 15.89
N ALA A 93 -8.62 -12.34 16.99
CA ALA A 93 -8.02 -13.65 17.24
C ALA A 93 -8.23 -14.07 18.70
N GLN A 94 -8.46 -15.36 18.89
CA GLN A 94 -8.41 -16.02 20.21
C GLN A 94 -7.19 -16.93 20.23
N VAL A 95 -6.32 -16.77 21.21
CA VAL A 95 -5.04 -17.49 21.30
C VAL A 95 -4.85 -18.16 22.64
N SER A 96 -4.06 -19.23 22.62
CA SER A 96 -3.46 -19.79 23.82
C SER A 96 -2.05 -19.21 23.96
N LEU A 97 -1.74 -18.66 25.16
CA LEU A 97 -0.46 -18.05 25.43
C LEU A 97 0.45 -19.00 26.22
N THR A 98 1.75 -18.93 25.95
CA THR A 98 2.76 -19.56 26.80
C THR A 98 2.79 -18.91 28.18
N GLY A 99 3.09 -19.70 29.24
CA GLY A 99 3.08 -19.21 30.60
C GLY A 99 3.97 -17.98 30.80
N GLY A 100 3.34 -16.86 31.20
CA GLY A 100 4.01 -15.60 31.46
C GLY A 100 3.90 -14.55 30.32
N ALA A 101 3.40 -14.92 29.16
CA ALA A 101 3.14 -13.95 28.08
C ALA A 101 1.89 -13.10 28.39
N GLY A 102 2.01 -11.78 28.24
CA GLY A 102 0.88 -10.85 28.40
C GLY A 102 0.11 -10.67 27.09
N ALA A 103 -1.22 -10.81 27.13
CA ALA A 103 -2.06 -10.66 25.93
C ALA A 103 -1.86 -9.30 25.23
N GLY A 104 -1.69 -8.21 25.99
CA GLY A 104 -1.42 -6.88 25.41
C GLY A 104 -0.11 -6.83 24.63
N ALA A 105 0.98 -7.41 25.14
CA ALA A 105 2.26 -7.44 24.45
C ALA A 105 2.18 -8.28 23.15
N VAL A 106 1.46 -9.39 23.19
CA VAL A 106 1.21 -10.23 22.01
C VAL A 106 0.38 -9.46 20.97
N GLN A 107 -0.66 -8.75 21.40
CA GLN A 107 -1.48 -7.92 20.50
C GLN A 107 -0.64 -6.82 19.84
N ASP A 108 0.20 -6.10 20.59
CA ASP A 108 1.06 -5.04 20.05
C ASP A 108 2.08 -5.59 19.04
N ALA A 109 2.72 -6.72 19.37
CA ALA A 109 3.66 -7.37 18.47
C ALA A 109 2.98 -7.89 17.19
N PHE A 110 1.79 -8.48 17.32
CA PHE A 110 1.00 -8.92 16.17
C PHE A 110 0.57 -7.74 15.30
N ARG A 111 0.09 -6.64 15.93
CA ARG A 111 -0.28 -5.41 15.24
C ARG A 111 0.89 -4.85 14.42
N ALA A 112 2.09 -4.82 14.99
CA ALA A 112 3.30 -4.37 14.30
C ALA A 112 3.67 -5.28 13.12
N ALA A 113 3.60 -6.61 13.31
CA ALA A 113 3.87 -7.57 12.25
C ALA A 113 2.85 -7.46 11.10
N LEU A 114 1.57 -7.27 11.42
CA LEU A 114 0.52 -7.07 10.44
C LEU A 114 0.70 -5.76 9.67
N ALA A 115 1.01 -4.65 10.35
CA ALA A 115 1.33 -3.37 9.70
C ALA A 115 2.48 -3.52 8.70
N GLY A 116 3.55 -4.23 9.05
CA GLY A 116 4.65 -4.53 8.14
C GLY A 116 4.24 -5.35 6.92
N TYR A 117 3.30 -6.27 7.09
CA TYR A 117 2.75 -7.03 5.96
C TYR A 117 1.90 -6.15 5.03
N LEU A 118 1.02 -5.30 5.60
CA LEU A 118 0.22 -4.36 4.81
C LEU A 118 1.13 -3.40 4.03
N HIS A 119 2.16 -2.86 4.67
CA HIS A 119 3.19 -2.04 4.01
C HIS A 119 3.82 -2.76 2.80
N THR A 120 4.19 -4.03 2.95
CA THR A 120 4.76 -4.83 1.86
C THR A 120 3.78 -4.98 0.68
N LEU A 121 2.47 -5.12 0.94
CA LEU A 121 1.44 -5.17 -0.10
C LEU A 121 1.31 -3.83 -0.83
N ILE A 122 1.34 -2.72 -0.08
CA ILE A 122 1.30 -1.35 -0.63
C ILE A 122 2.52 -1.10 -1.50
N GLU A 123 3.73 -1.35 -1.00
CA GLU A 123 4.99 -1.20 -1.74
C GLU A 123 4.98 -2.02 -3.04
N GLY A 124 4.52 -3.27 -2.98
CA GLY A 124 4.41 -4.14 -4.14
C GLY A 124 3.46 -3.59 -5.22
N LYS A 125 2.36 -2.98 -4.80
CA LYS A 125 1.33 -2.43 -5.70
C LYS A 125 1.66 -1.01 -6.17
N TYR A 126 2.06 -0.13 -5.26
CA TYR A 126 2.25 1.30 -5.54
C TYR A 126 3.69 1.66 -5.90
N GLY A 127 4.63 0.72 -5.80
CA GLY A 127 5.99 0.85 -6.33
C GLY A 127 6.14 0.61 -7.83
N ALA A 128 5.04 0.48 -8.59
CA ALA A 128 5.04 0.04 -9.99
C ALA A 128 4.51 1.09 -10.96
N VAL A 129 4.89 0.91 -12.23
CA VAL A 129 4.33 1.62 -13.39
C VAL A 129 3.57 0.59 -14.24
N TYR A 130 2.33 0.87 -14.55
CA TYR A 130 1.43 0.03 -15.34
C TYR A 130 1.24 0.63 -16.73
N TYR A 131 1.66 -0.08 -17.78
CA TYR A 131 1.61 0.39 -19.16
C TYR A 131 0.25 0.20 -19.84
N LYS A 132 -0.60 -0.65 -19.26
CA LYS A 132 -1.96 -0.90 -19.74
C LYS A 132 -2.92 -0.88 -18.57
N PRO A 133 -4.13 -0.33 -18.72
CA PRO A 133 -5.14 -0.37 -17.66
C PRO A 133 -5.43 -1.79 -17.14
N ALA A 134 -5.38 -2.78 -18.05
CA ALA A 134 -5.59 -4.19 -17.71
C ALA A 134 -4.48 -4.79 -16.81
N ASP A 135 -3.31 -4.18 -16.74
CA ASP A 135 -2.21 -4.67 -15.89
C ASP A 135 -2.37 -4.23 -14.43
N ASP A 136 -3.21 -3.21 -14.17
CA ASP A 136 -3.52 -2.70 -12.85
C ASP A 136 -4.69 -3.46 -12.22
N GLN A 137 -4.44 -4.72 -11.85
CA GLN A 137 -5.45 -5.63 -11.30
C GLN A 137 -5.59 -5.50 -9.78
N PRO A 138 -6.75 -5.89 -9.20
CA PRO A 138 -6.87 -6.11 -7.77
C PRO A 138 -5.78 -7.03 -7.23
N TYR A 139 -5.47 -6.90 -5.96
CA TYR A 139 -4.49 -7.75 -5.27
C TYR A 139 -5.07 -8.29 -3.96
N THR A 140 -4.38 -9.23 -3.33
CA THR A 140 -4.98 -10.04 -2.29
C THR A 140 -4.18 -9.95 -0.99
N LEU A 141 -4.86 -9.64 0.10
CA LEU A 141 -4.38 -9.91 1.44
C LEU A 141 -4.72 -11.37 1.77
N LEU A 142 -3.69 -12.19 1.94
CA LEU A 142 -3.84 -13.62 2.16
C LEU A 142 -4.14 -13.90 3.64
N TYR A 143 -5.27 -14.54 3.92
CA TYR A 143 -5.67 -14.96 5.26
C TYR A 143 -4.62 -15.83 5.95
N ASN A 144 -4.10 -16.83 5.23
CA ASN A 144 -3.07 -17.72 5.77
C ASN A 144 -1.76 -16.99 6.11
N ARG A 145 -1.47 -15.87 5.43
CA ARG A 145 -0.30 -15.05 5.79
C ARG A 145 -0.52 -14.33 7.10
N VAL A 146 -1.71 -13.78 7.33
CA VAL A 146 -2.09 -13.16 8.61
C VAL A 146 -2.02 -14.18 9.75
N LEU A 147 -2.54 -15.39 9.52
CA LEU A 147 -2.44 -16.50 10.48
C LEU A 147 -0.98 -16.85 10.81
N ALA A 148 -0.13 -16.97 9.79
CA ALA A 148 1.28 -17.26 10.00
C ALA A 148 1.99 -16.15 10.80
N LEU A 149 1.64 -14.88 10.58
CA LEU A 149 2.16 -13.77 11.37
C LEU A 149 1.76 -13.90 12.84
N LEU A 150 0.49 -14.23 13.14
CA LEU A 150 0.02 -14.43 14.51
C LEU A 150 0.79 -15.56 15.21
N LEU A 151 0.94 -16.71 14.56
CA LEU A 151 1.63 -17.88 15.13
C LEU A 151 3.14 -17.67 15.33
N ASN A 152 3.72 -16.70 14.63
CA ASN A 152 5.14 -16.34 14.78
C ASN A 152 5.37 -15.27 15.87
N VAL A 153 4.32 -14.74 16.50
CA VAL A 153 4.48 -13.81 17.62
C VAL A 153 4.96 -14.58 18.85
N GLU A 154 6.03 -14.06 19.47
CA GLU A 154 6.55 -14.64 20.72
C GLU A 154 5.45 -14.63 21.81
N GLY A 155 5.27 -15.75 22.46
CA GLY A 155 4.25 -15.93 23.49
C GLY A 155 2.94 -16.53 22.99
N VAL A 156 2.74 -16.69 21.70
CA VAL A 156 1.60 -17.44 21.13
C VAL A 156 1.98 -18.92 21.02
N GLU A 157 1.26 -19.77 21.74
CA GLU A 157 1.41 -21.23 21.67
C GLU A 157 0.51 -21.82 20.57
N ASN A 158 -0.74 -21.36 20.50
CA ASN A 158 -1.73 -21.82 19.54
C ASN A 158 -2.83 -20.78 19.36
N PHE A 159 -3.69 -20.95 18.38
CA PHE A 159 -4.91 -20.14 18.19
C PHE A 159 -6.16 -21.03 18.18
N ALA A 160 -7.27 -20.49 18.71
CA ALA A 160 -8.57 -21.12 18.64
C ALA A 160 -9.41 -20.58 17.47
N SER A 161 -9.28 -19.27 17.20
CA SER A 161 -9.95 -18.60 16.07
C SER A 161 -9.17 -17.41 15.59
N LEU A 162 -9.27 -17.13 14.30
CA LEU A 162 -8.78 -15.91 13.66
C LEU A 162 -9.80 -15.48 12.61
N THR A 163 -10.13 -14.20 12.59
CA THR A 163 -10.96 -13.61 11.52
C THR A 163 -10.30 -12.34 10.98
N VAL A 164 -10.43 -12.11 9.69
CA VAL A 164 -10.04 -10.89 8.99
C VAL A 164 -11.31 -10.31 8.38
N ASN A 165 -11.65 -9.08 8.74
CA ASN A 165 -12.93 -8.44 8.37
C ASN A 165 -14.15 -9.34 8.67
N GLY A 166 -14.11 -10.06 9.80
CA GLY A 166 -15.16 -10.99 10.24
C GLY A 166 -15.21 -12.31 9.49
N GLY A 167 -14.32 -12.58 8.54
CA GLY A 167 -14.26 -13.80 7.74
C GLY A 167 -12.97 -14.59 7.92
N THR A 168 -12.90 -15.78 7.30
CA THR A 168 -11.73 -16.67 7.28
C THR A 168 -11.18 -16.88 5.87
N ALA A 169 -11.52 -15.99 4.95
CA ALA A 169 -11.10 -16.02 3.56
C ALA A 169 -10.11 -14.89 3.27
N ASP A 170 -9.42 -15.01 2.15
CA ASP A 170 -8.59 -13.96 1.60
C ASP A 170 -9.39 -12.69 1.32
N VAL A 171 -8.80 -11.53 1.52
CA VAL A 171 -9.43 -10.22 1.28
C VAL A 171 -8.91 -9.62 -0.01
N THR A 172 -9.81 -9.36 -0.95
CA THR A 172 -9.48 -8.66 -2.20
C THR A 172 -9.41 -7.16 -1.94
N ILE A 173 -8.29 -6.55 -2.34
CA ILE A 173 -8.06 -5.10 -2.35
C ILE A 173 -8.14 -4.63 -3.80
N GLN A 174 -8.95 -3.62 -4.08
CA GLN A 174 -9.09 -3.11 -5.45
C GLN A 174 -7.80 -2.40 -5.91
N ALA A 175 -7.62 -2.29 -7.21
CA ALA A 175 -6.42 -1.70 -7.80
C ALA A 175 -6.12 -0.27 -7.30
N GLY A 176 -7.16 0.53 -7.04
CA GLY A 176 -7.05 1.90 -6.52
C GLY A 176 -7.05 2.02 -5.01
N GLU A 177 -7.10 0.92 -4.26
CA GLU A 177 -7.17 0.91 -2.80
C GLU A 177 -5.86 0.48 -2.15
N ILE A 178 -5.67 0.88 -0.89
CA ILE A 178 -4.63 0.39 0.02
C ILE A 178 -5.26 -0.26 1.25
N PRO A 179 -4.70 -1.37 1.76
CA PRO A 179 -5.14 -1.93 3.02
C PRO A 179 -4.62 -1.06 4.17
N VAL A 180 -5.51 -0.57 4.99
CA VAL A 180 -5.16 0.20 6.19
C VAL A 180 -5.51 -0.58 7.44
N LEU A 181 -4.64 -0.52 8.45
CA LEU A 181 -4.84 -1.26 9.68
C LEU A 181 -5.95 -0.62 10.53
N GLY A 182 -7.03 -1.37 10.74
CA GLY A 182 -8.12 -1.04 11.64
C GLY A 182 -7.91 -1.61 13.05
N GLU A 183 -9.00 -2.08 13.65
CA GLU A 183 -8.95 -2.72 14.96
C GLU A 183 -8.26 -4.08 14.89
N VAL A 184 -7.36 -4.32 15.86
CA VAL A 184 -6.72 -5.63 16.08
C VAL A 184 -6.99 -6.04 17.52
N SER A 185 -7.69 -7.14 17.70
CA SER A 185 -8.03 -7.70 19.02
C SER A 185 -7.45 -9.10 19.15
N VAL A 186 -6.72 -9.33 20.24
CA VAL A 186 -6.18 -10.65 20.61
C VAL A 186 -6.62 -10.96 22.03
N THR A 187 -7.33 -12.08 22.19
CA THR A 187 -7.90 -12.52 23.48
C THR A 187 -7.56 -13.97 23.81
#